data_db016a42cc15a66870527280c3e05585
#
_entry.id   db016a42cc15a66870527280c3e05585
#
_cell.length_a   1.000
_cell.length_b   1.000
_cell.length_c   1.000
_cell.angle_alpha   90.00
_cell.angle_beta   90.00
_cell.angle_gamma   90.00
#
_symmetry.space_group_name_H-M   'P 1'
#
loop_
_entity.id
_entity.type
_entity.pdbx_description
1 polymer ?
#
loop_
_entity_poly.entity_id
_entity_poly.type
_entity_poly.pdbx_seq_one_letter_code
_entity_poly.pdbx_strand_id
1 'polypeptide(L)'
;HPAMWALTRRRIDLVGATGPEDTLRRVAEHVRGIPAGPSLVLGYGHRSGDWTAQPSVAALDAVTGDRPVALASGDGHNGWLNSAALRLIGLPPRPGILAEEEWYAAYTRLEVHDPDSADPTEALRDALGRAHAKGVVGSRDFEFGSSFDTWPTRVASGLDTMRVRASVYADRLEEVGALGLRTGDPLVPGQPLVTMGPLKIISDGSLNTLTAWCCEPYLGEDLLDTSSGAPNLDLEELVPIMARARALGVTAAIHAIGDAAVAATLDAFEASGQIGTMEHAQLVRWSDLPRMARLRVNASVQPAHVLDDRDVSQRWWGDRTERL
;
A
#
# COMPACT_ATOMS: atom_id res chain seq x y z
N HIS A 1 4.59 6.92 0.65
CA HIS A 1 4.20 7.03 2.08
C HIS A 1 5.40 7.46 2.91
N PRO A 2 5.59 8.78 3.16
CA PRO A 2 6.80 9.28 3.83
C PRO A 2 6.98 8.74 5.24
N ALA A 3 5.93 8.64 6.05
CA ALA A 3 6.04 8.13 7.41
C ALA A 3 6.32 6.63 7.44
N MET A 4 5.66 5.83 6.61
CA MET A 4 5.99 4.40 6.47
C MET A 4 7.46 4.20 6.08
N TRP A 5 7.97 4.98 5.12
CA TRP A 5 9.38 4.92 4.72
C TRP A 5 10.34 5.38 5.82
N ALA A 6 9.93 6.36 6.62
CA ALA A 6 10.70 6.79 7.79
C ALA A 6 10.90 5.66 8.80
N LEU A 7 9.85 4.89 9.06
CA LEU A 7 9.86 3.79 10.01
C LEU A 7 10.65 2.57 9.51
N THR A 8 10.87 2.39 8.19
CA THR A 8 11.58 1.21 7.66
C THR A 8 12.99 1.06 8.23
N ARG A 9 13.68 2.14 8.61
CA ARG A 9 15.03 2.06 9.20
C ARG A 9 15.10 1.47 10.60
N ARG A 10 14.00 1.48 11.32
CA ARG A 10 13.87 0.92 12.68
C ARG A 10 13.29 -0.50 12.65
N ARG A 11 12.99 -0.99 11.45
CA ARG A 11 12.42 -2.31 11.20
C ARG A 11 13.48 -3.26 10.66
N ILE A 12 13.25 -4.56 10.82
CA ILE A 12 14.10 -5.57 10.20
C ILE A 12 14.01 -5.40 8.68
N ASP A 13 15.16 -5.17 8.04
CA ASP A 13 15.24 -5.09 6.59
C ASP A 13 15.20 -6.50 5.98
N LEU A 14 14.11 -6.80 5.28
CA LEU A 14 13.87 -8.06 4.61
C LEU A 14 13.94 -7.93 3.07
N VAL A 15 14.31 -6.75 2.57
CA VAL A 15 14.51 -6.55 1.13
C VAL A 15 15.57 -7.51 0.61
N GLY A 16 15.26 -8.20 -0.48
CA GLY A 16 16.14 -9.23 -1.06
C GLY A 16 16.24 -10.53 -0.27
N ALA A 17 15.34 -10.77 0.69
CA ALA A 17 15.23 -12.09 1.32
C ALA A 17 14.78 -13.12 0.26
N THR A 18 15.55 -14.19 0.13
CA THR A 18 15.39 -15.19 -0.95
C THR A 18 14.34 -16.26 -0.66
N GLY A 19 13.73 -16.23 0.52
CA GLY A 19 12.71 -17.20 0.94
C GLY A 19 12.37 -17.11 2.42
N PRO A 20 11.45 -17.97 2.89
CA PRO A 20 11.07 -18.00 4.30
C PRO A 20 12.26 -18.26 5.23
N GLU A 21 13.16 -19.15 4.86
CA GLU A 21 14.33 -19.53 5.68
C GLU A 21 15.29 -18.34 5.85
N ASP A 22 15.62 -17.61 4.78
CA ASP A 22 16.47 -16.41 4.86
C ASP A 22 15.79 -15.32 5.70
N THR A 23 14.49 -15.13 5.53
CA THR A 23 13.69 -14.21 6.36
C THR A 23 13.77 -14.59 7.83
N LEU A 24 13.52 -15.85 8.17
CA LEU A 24 13.58 -16.34 9.56
C LEU A 24 14.98 -16.18 10.16
N ARG A 25 16.04 -16.42 9.39
CA ARG A 25 17.41 -16.20 9.82
C ARG A 25 17.66 -14.74 10.21
N ARG A 26 17.26 -13.78 9.33
CA ARG A 26 17.40 -12.32 9.60
C ARG A 26 16.60 -11.90 10.83
N VAL A 27 15.38 -12.41 10.98
CA VAL A 27 14.54 -12.16 12.17
C VAL A 27 15.21 -12.70 13.43
N ALA A 28 15.69 -13.95 13.40
CA ALA A 28 16.36 -14.57 14.55
C ALA A 28 17.63 -13.81 14.95
N GLU A 29 18.42 -13.33 14.00
CA GLU A 29 19.60 -12.51 14.26
C GLU A 29 19.23 -11.20 14.95
N HIS A 30 18.21 -10.50 14.44
CA HIS A 30 17.74 -9.24 15.02
C HIS A 30 17.19 -9.45 16.45
N VAL A 31 16.29 -10.42 16.64
CA VAL A 31 15.66 -10.71 17.94
C VAL A 31 16.69 -11.09 19.00
N ARG A 32 17.76 -11.80 18.64
CA ARG A 32 18.87 -12.12 19.56
C ARG A 32 19.73 -10.91 19.91
N GLY A 33 19.79 -9.91 19.02
CA GLY A 33 20.59 -8.69 19.21
C GLY A 33 19.92 -7.61 20.08
N ILE A 34 18.64 -7.78 20.42
CA ILE A 34 17.88 -6.79 21.20
C ILE A 34 17.49 -7.36 22.58
N PRO A 35 17.31 -6.49 23.62
CA PRO A 35 16.91 -6.93 24.96
C PRO A 35 15.63 -7.76 24.94
N ALA A 36 15.56 -8.80 25.77
CA ALA A 36 14.34 -9.57 25.95
C ALA A 36 13.19 -8.68 26.46
N GLY A 37 11.97 -8.89 25.95
CA GLY A 37 10.81 -8.11 26.37
C GLY A 37 9.60 -8.27 25.46
N PRO A 38 8.46 -7.72 25.85
CA PRO A 38 7.19 -7.86 25.15
C PRO A 38 7.02 -6.84 24.00
N SER A 39 7.99 -5.96 23.75
CA SER A 39 7.88 -4.93 22.72
C SER A 39 7.74 -5.55 21.33
N LEU A 40 6.81 -5.02 20.55
CA LEU A 40 6.58 -5.40 19.15
C LEU A 40 7.85 -5.15 18.34
N VAL A 41 8.21 -6.12 17.50
CA VAL A 41 9.26 -6.00 16.50
C VAL A 41 8.64 -6.04 15.11
N LEU A 42 8.96 -5.04 14.32
CA LEU A 42 8.46 -4.93 12.95
C LEU A 42 9.57 -5.21 11.94
N GLY A 43 9.21 -5.87 10.85
CA GLY A 43 10.06 -6.05 9.68
C GLY A 43 9.35 -5.60 8.42
N TYR A 44 10.10 -5.36 7.35
CA TYR A 44 9.55 -4.89 6.09
C TYR A 44 10.36 -5.38 4.89
N GLY A 45 9.67 -5.69 3.80
CA GLY A 45 10.33 -5.86 2.50
C GLY A 45 10.42 -7.29 1.98
N HIS A 46 9.81 -8.28 2.65
CA HIS A 46 9.76 -9.64 2.11
C HIS A 46 8.84 -9.72 0.88
N ARG A 47 9.07 -10.72 0.02
CA ARG A 47 8.31 -10.96 -1.21
C ARG A 47 7.86 -12.39 -1.28
N SER A 48 6.80 -12.71 -0.54
CA SER A 48 6.29 -14.08 -0.43
C SER A 48 5.68 -14.61 -1.74
N GLY A 49 5.29 -13.74 -2.67
CA GLY A 49 4.80 -14.13 -3.99
C GLY A 49 5.81 -14.87 -4.87
N ASP A 50 7.12 -14.62 -4.66
CA ASP A 50 8.21 -15.27 -5.39
C ASP A 50 8.64 -16.61 -4.76
N TRP A 51 8.16 -16.93 -3.58
CA TRP A 51 8.68 -18.06 -2.82
C TRP A 51 8.00 -19.36 -3.18
N THR A 52 8.79 -20.42 -3.28
CA THR A 52 8.29 -21.79 -3.49
C THR A 52 7.66 -22.39 -2.23
N ALA A 53 8.10 -21.93 -1.04
CA ALA A 53 7.54 -22.32 0.25
C ALA A 53 6.76 -21.16 0.87
N GLN A 54 5.59 -21.46 1.39
CA GLN A 54 4.75 -20.43 1.99
C GLN A 54 5.19 -20.08 3.42
N PRO A 55 5.12 -18.80 3.82
CA PRO A 55 5.36 -18.38 5.19
C PRO A 55 4.38 -19.05 6.16
N SER A 56 4.85 -19.47 7.32
CA SER A 56 3.99 -20.07 8.36
C SER A 56 4.21 -19.41 9.72
N VAL A 57 3.12 -19.25 10.47
CA VAL A 57 3.14 -18.70 11.83
C VAL A 57 4.04 -19.54 12.74
N ALA A 58 3.92 -20.87 12.67
CA ALA A 58 4.72 -21.78 13.49
C ALA A 58 6.23 -21.65 13.25
N ALA A 59 6.67 -21.42 11.99
CA ALA A 59 8.07 -21.20 11.69
C ALA A 59 8.59 -19.89 12.27
N LEU A 60 7.76 -18.84 12.27
CA LEU A 60 8.12 -17.57 12.88
C LEU A 60 8.15 -17.67 14.42
N ASP A 61 7.19 -18.36 15.03
CA ASP A 61 7.17 -18.65 16.48
C ASP A 61 8.46 -19.36 16.93
N ALA A 62 8.94 -20.31 16.14
CA ALA A 62 10.15 -21.09 16.47
C ALA A 62 11.41 -20.22 16.63
N VAL A 63 11.50 -19.09 15.95
CA VAL A 63 12.66 -18.18 15.98
C VAL A 63 12.46 -16.95 16.85
N THR A 64 11.23 -16.62 17.23
CA THR A 64 10.90 -15.41 17.99
C THR A 64 10.40 -15.67 19.41
N GLY A 65 9.96 -16.89 19.70
CA GLY A 65 9.33 -17.25 20.96
C GLY A 65 8.09 -16.38 21.24
N ASP A 66 7.99 -15.89 22.47
CA ASP A 66 6.86 -15.06 22.92
C ASP A 66 6.98 -13.57 22.56
N ARG A 67 8.02 -13.16 21.86
CA ARG A 67 8.17 -11.77 21.40
C ARG A 67 7.21 -11.52 20.23
N PRO A 68 6.34 -10.51 20.29
CA PRO A 68 5.50 -10.16 19.14
C PRO A 68 6.35 -9.69 17.95
N VAL A 69 6.16 -10.33 16.80
CA VAL A 69 6.84 -9.99 15.54
C VAL A 69 5.83 -9.94 14.40
N ALA A 70 5.89 -8.87 13.62
CA ALA A 70 5.08 -8.69 12.42
C ALA A 70 5.96 -8.19 11.26
N LEU A 71 5.86 -8.87 10.12
CA LEU A 71 6.68 -8.64 8.94
C LEU A 71 5.77 -8.22 7.78
N ALA A 72 5.86 -6.96 7.35
CA ALA A 72 5.12 -6.47 6.20
C ALA A 72 5.82 -6.86 4.89
N SER A 73 5.06 -7.20 3.87
CA SER A 73 5.59 -7.40 2.52
C SER A 73 6.11 -6.11 1.90
N GLY A 74 6.94 -6.23 0.89
CA GLY A 74 7.55 -5.09 0.19
C GLY A 74 6.53 -4.25 -0.57
N ASP A 75 5.45 -4.85 -1.04
CA ASP A 75 4.32 -4.20 -1.70
C ASP A 75 3.27 -3.66 -0.72
N GLY A 76 3.31 -4.10 0.55
CA GLY A 76 2.37 -3.68 1.58
C GLY A 76 1.03 -4.42 1.58
N HIS A 77 0.83 -5.43 0.72
CA HIS A 77 -0.44 -6.14 0.58
C HIS A 77 -0.59 -7.36 1.49
N ASN A 78 0.46 -7.79 2.17
CA ASN A 78 0.38 -8.88 3.12
C ASN A 78 1.32 -8.72 4.32
N GLY A 79 1.04 -9.49 5.38
CA GLY A 79 1.85 -9.51 6.59
C GLY A 79 1.99 -10.91 7.18
N TRP A 80 3.21 -11.21 7.60
CA TRP A 80 3.55 -12.44 8.29
C TRP A 80 3.74 -12.16 9.78
N LEU A 81 2.77 -12.59 10.60
CA LEU A 81 2.76 -12.39 12.04
C LEU A 81 3.05 -13.71 12.75
N ASN A 82 3.70 -13.61 13.90
CA ASN A 82 3.79 -14.72 14.81
C ASN A 82 2.59 -14.80 15.76
N SER A 83 2.44 -15.89 16.51
CA SER A 83 1.34 -16.10 17.45
C SER A 83 1.27 -15.01 18.52
N ALA A 84 2.40 -14.49 18.96
CA ALA A 84 2.45 -13.42 19.95
C ALA A 84 1.90 -12.08 19.40
N ALA A 85 2.23 -11.74 18.14
CA ALA A 85 1.69 -10.56 17.48
C ALA A 85 0.19 -10.69 17.19
N LEU A 86 -0.27 -11.88 16.76
CA LEU A 86 -1.71 -12.14 16.59
C LEU A 86 -2.48 -11.93 17.90
N ARG A 87 -1.97 -12.48 19.02
CA ARG A 87 -2.58 -12.27 20.35
C ARG A 87 -2.57 -10.80 20.76
N LEU A 88 -1.47 -10.07 20.50
CA LEU A 88 -1.31 -8.66 20.83
C LEU A 88 -2.42 -7.79 20.24
N ILE A 89 -2.81 -8.08 19.01
CA ILE A 89 -3.84 -7.31 18.29
C ILE A 89 -5.24 -7.97 18.31
N GLY A 90 -5.42 -9.04 19.10
CA GLY A 90 -6.72 -9.69 19.31
C GLY A 90 -7.21 -10.52 18.11
N LEU A 91 -6.30 -11.05 17.29
CA LEU A 91 -6.65 -11.94 16.18
C LEU A 91 -6.55 -13.42 16.60
N PRO A 92 -7.40 -14.29 16.04
CA PRO A 92 -7.35 -15.73 16.30
C PRO A 92 -6.07 -16.37 15.74
N PRO A 93 -5.66 -17.54 16.28
CA PRO A 93 -4.58 -18.32 15.71
C PRO A 93 -4.84 -18.71 14.25
N ARG A 94 -3.79 -18.73 13.45
CA ARG A 94 -3.84 -19.10 12.03
C ARG A 94 -2.54 -19.77 11.58
N PRO A 95 -2.51 -20.51 10.47
CA PRO A 95 -1.29 -21.15 10.00
C PRO A 95 -0.41 -20.23 9.13
N GLY A 96 -0.99 -19.30 8.39
CA GLY A 96 -0.33 -18.50 7.35
C GLY A 96 -0.41 -16.98 7.54
N ILE A 97 -0.09 -16.26 6.50
CA ILE A 97 -0.09 -14.78 6.45
C ILE A 97 -1.50 -14.19 6.46
N LEU A 98 -1.55 -12.89 6.71
CA LEU A 98 -2.70 -12.01 6.49
C LEU A 98 -2.53 -11.31 5.12
N ALA A 99 -3.61 -11.11 4.37
CA ALA A 99 -3.56 -10.42 3.09
C ALA A 99 -4.71 -9.42 2.95
N GLU A 100 -4.49 -8.41 2.11
CA GLU A 100 -5.46 -7.38 1.72
C GLU A 100 -6.18 -6.73 2.93
N GLU A 101 -7.50 -6.63 2.92
CA GLU A 101 -8.31 -5.99 3.96
C GLU A 101 -8.01 -6.52 5.37
N GLU A 102 -7.79 -7.84 5.50
CA GLU A 102 -7.44 -8.44 6.78
C GLU A 102 -6.07 -7.95 7.27
N TRP A 103 -5.11 -7.82 6.36
CA TRP A 103 -3.81 -7.26 6.65
C TRP A 103 -3.88 -5.78 6.99
N TYR A 104 -4.61 -4.98 6.22
CA TYR A 104 -4.73 -3.54 6.47
C TYR A 104 -5.36 -3.25 7.83
N ALA A 105 -6.41 -4.01 8.20
CA ALA A 105 -7.03 -3.92 9.53
C ALA A 105 -6.06 -4.34 10.65
N ALA A 106 -5.27 -5.39 10.43
CA ALA A 106 -4.25 -5.84 11.38
C ALA A 106 -3.11 -4.81 11.50
N TYR A 107 -2.65 -4.26 10.38
CA TYR A 107 -1.60 -3.25 10.36
C TYR A 107 -1.97 -2.01 11.18
N THR A 108 -3.20 -1.49 11.03
CA THR A 108 -3.71 -0.37 11.83
C THR A 108 -3.70 -0.67 13.33
N ARG A 109 -4.02 -1.91 13.72
CA ARG A 109 -3.93 -2.33 15.14
C ARG A 109 -2.49 -2.43 15.62
N LEU A 110 -1.56 -2.87 14.78
CA LEU A 110 -0.13 -2.96 15.11
C LEU A 110 0.48 -1.58 15.34
N GLU A 111 0.08 -0.56 14.60
CA GLU A 111 0.60 0.82 14.73
C GLU A 111 0.45 1.37 16.15
N VAL A 112 -0.62 1.03 16.86
CA VAL A 112 -0.84 1.45 18.26
C VAL A 112 0.21 0.86 19.20
N HIS A 113 0.80 -0.29 18.85
CA HIS A 113 1.80 -1.01 19.64
C HIS A 113 3.23 -0.78 19.15
N ASP A 114 3.41 -0.03 18.05
CA ASP A 114 4.75 0.30 17.53
C ASP A 114 5.42 1.30 18.49
N PRO A 115 6.52 0.92 19.14
CA PRO A 115 7.21 1.82 20.07
C PRO A 115 7.75 3.09 19.41
N ASP A 116 7.92 3.05 18.07
CA ASP A 116 8.41 4.18 17.27
C ASP A 116 7.29 5.09 16.76
N SER A 117 6.02 4.73 16.98
CA SER A 117 4.87 5.54 16.58
C SER A 117 4.64 6.76 17.47
N ALA A 118 5.21 6.78 18.66
CA ALA A 118 4.96 7.83 19.66
C ALA A 118 5.48 9.22 19.25
N ASP A 119 6.59 9.30 18.51
CA ASP A 119 7.06 10.54 17.86
C ASP A 119 7.82 10.22 16.55
N PRO A 120 7.13 10.13 15.41
CA PRO A 120 7.75 9.86 14.13
C PRO A 120 8.47 11.07 13.55
N THR A 121 8.47 12.23 14.19
CA THR A 121 8.92 13.51 13.61
C THR A 121 10.39 13.47 13.19
N GLU A 122 11.29 12.98 14.05
CA GLU A 122 12.72 12.91 13.70
C GLU A 122 12.99 11.86 12.61
N ALA A 123 12.35 10.70 12.69
CA ALA A 123 12.47 9.67 11.67
C ALA A 123 11.97 10.18 10.30
N LEU A 124 10.86 10.92 10.29
CA LEU A 124 10.32 11.52 9.09
C LEU A 124 11.24 12.64 8.54
N ARG A 125 11.80 13.48 9.42
CA ARG A 125 12.78 14.52 9.01
C ARG A 125 14.00 13.90 8.32
N ASP A 126 14.56 12.85 8.89
CA ASP A 126 15.67 12.11 8.30
C ASP A 126 15.27 11.46 6.95
N ALA A 127 14.08 10.87 6.86
CA ALA A 127 13.54 10.31 5.61
C ALA A 127 13.40 11.38 4.51
N LEU A 128 12.81 12.54 4.84
CA LEU A 128 12.70 13.64 3.90
C LEU A 128 14.08 14.15 3.45
N GLY A 129 15.05 14.26 4.37
CA GLY A 129 16.43 14.63 4.05
C GLY A 129 17.09 13.65 3.06
N ARG A 130 16.87 12.34 3.26
CA ARG A 130 17.36 11.32 2.32
C ARG A 130 16.66 11.39 0.95
N ALA A 131 15.36 11.69 0.94
CA ALA A 131 14.62 11.90 -0.30
C ALA A 131 15.20 13.08 -1.08
N HIS A 132 15.46 14.20 -0.42
CA HIS A 132 16.10 15.37 -1.03
C HIS A 132 17.49 15.06 -1.57
N ALA A 133 18.30 14.31 -0.84
CA ALA A 133 19.62 13.89 -1.30
C ALA A 133 19.59 13.06 -2.58
N LYS A 134 18.44 12.41 -2.88
CA LYS A 134 18.16 11.68 -4.13
C LYS A 134 17.45 12.53 -5.18
N GLY A 135 17.24 13.83 -4.94
CA GLY A 135 16.53 14.73 -5.85
C GLY A 135 15.00 14.61 -5.80
N VAL A 136 14.44 13.89 -4.83
CA VAL A 136 12.99 13.83 -4.64
C VAL A 136 12.50 15.10 -3.96
N VAL A 137 11.69 15.88 -4.66
CA VAL A 137 11.22 17.20 -4.19
C VAL A 137 9.70 17.25 -3.92
N GLY A 138 9.01 16.14 -4.13
CA GLY A 138 7.57 16.06 -3.88
C GLY A 138 7.05 14.64 -3.86
N SER A 139 5.93 14.43 -3.19
CA SER A 139 5.24 13.14 -3.10
C SER A 139 3.72 13.32 -3.09
N ARG A 140 3.02 12.29 -3.54
CA ARG A 140 1.63 12.06 -3.14
C ARG A 140 1.65 11.13 -1.95
N ASP A 141 0.91 11.48 -0.93
CA ASP A 141 0.87 10.71 0.30
C ASP A 141 -0.48 10.01 0.42
N PHE A 142 -0.43 8.68 0.33
CA PHE A 142 -1.57 7.78 0.44
C PHE A 142 -1.52 6.95 1.73
N GLU A 143 -0.91 7.48 2.79
CA GLU A 143 -0.91 6.80 4.09
C GLU A 143 -2.35 6.49 4.54
N PHE A 144 -2.54 5.29 5.08
CA PHE A 144 -3.83 4.88 5.62
C PHE A 144 -4.29 5.83 6.74
N GLY A 145 -5.60 5.93 6.95
CA GLY A 145 -6.18 6.84 7.93
C GLY A 145 -6.25 8.29 7.48
N SER A 146 -5.87 8.57 6.22
CA SER A 146 -5.92 9.89 5.57
C SER A 146 -4.85 10.86 6.04
N SER A 147 -4.05 11.33 5.11
CA SER A 147 -2.88 12.18 5.43
C SER A 147 -3.20 13.68 5.50
N PHE A 148 -4.38 14.11 5.03
CA PHE A 148 -4.72 15.54 4.96
C PHE A 148 -4.77 16.23 6.34
N ASP A 149 -5.12 15.54 7.40
CA ASP A 149 -5.22 16.06 8.77
C ASP A 149 -3.93 15.90 9.58
N THR A 150 -3.06 14.97 9.20
CA THR A 150 -1.78 14.76 9.89
C THR A 150 -0.70 15.73 9.41
N TRP A 151 -0.71 16.11 8.14
CA TRP A 151 0.30 17.00 7.58
C TRP A 151 0.32 18.41 8.19
N PRO A 152 -0.79 19.06 8.57
CA PRO A 152 -0.72 20.33 9.31
C PRO A 152 0.13 20.25 10.59
N THR A 153 0.00 19.18 11.37
CA THR A 153 0.81 18.94 12.57
C THR A 153 2.29 18.71 12.22
N ARG A 154 2.57 17.96 11.16
CA ARG A 154 3.94 17.73 10.64
C ARG A 154 4.60 19.04 10.22
N VAL A 155 3.87 19.90 9.52
CA VAL A 155 4.34 21.26 9.14
C VAL A 155 4.63 22.10 10.39
N ALA A 156 3.75 22.10 11.39
CA ALA A 156 3.97 22.80 12.64
C ALA A 156 5.24 22.31 13.39
N SER A 157 5.65 21.05 13.16
CA SER A 157 6.89 20.46 13.67
C SER A 157 8.12 20.72 12.76
N GLY A 158 7.99 21.59 11.75
CA GLY A 158 9.09 21.95 10.84
C GLY A 158 9.35 20.92 9.72
N LEU A 159 8.36 20.10 9.35
CA LEU A 159 8.43 19.15 8.24
C LEU A 159 7.78 19.76 6.98
N ASP A 160 8.32 20.87 6.51
CA ASP A 160 7.74 21.70 5.45
C ASP A 160 8.67 21.88 4.23
N THR A 161 9.63 20.99 4.06
CA THR A 161 10.69 21.09 3.03
C THR A 161 10.37 20.35 1.73
N MET A 162 9.27 19.58 1.68
CA MET A 162 8.86 18.79 0.53
C MET A 162 7.45 19.19 0.06
N ARG A 163 7.22 19.15 -1.26
CA ARG A 163 5.87 19.28 -1.81
C ARG A 163 5.10 18.00 -1.49
N VAL A 164 3.95 18.13 -0.82
CA VAL A 164 3.10 17.01 -0.48
C VAL A 164 1.68 17.25 -0.96
N ARG A 165 1.11 16.25 -1.60
CA ARG A 165 -0.32 16.16 -1.87
C ARG A 165 -0.90 15.09 -0.96
N ALA A 166 -1.53 15.53 0.12
CA ALA A 166 -2.04 14.69 1.18
C ALA A 166 -3.44 14.18 0.85
N SER A 167 -3.60 12.88 0.71
CA SER A 167 -4.83 12.23 0.27
C SER A 167 -5.88 12.10 1.36
N VAL A 168 -7.09 11.75 0.94
CA VAL A 168 -8.20 11.30 1.77
C VAL A 168 -8.71 9.95 1.25
N TYR A 169 -9.17 9.09 2.15
CA TYR A 169 -9.91 7.87 1.83
C TYR A 169 -11.42 8.12 1.90
N ALA A 170 -12.22 7.19 1.35
CA ALA A 170 -13.66 7.37 1.18
C ALA A 170 -14.42 7.59 2.49
N ASP A 171 -14.01 6.94 3.56
CA ASP A 171 -14.58 7.02 4.91
C ASP A 171 -14.51 8.43 5.52
N ARG A 172 -13.53 9.24 5.08
CA ARG A 172 -13.32 10.61 5.58
C ARG A 172 -13.56 11.71 4.53
N LEU A 173 -14.10 11.35 3.37
CA LEU A 173 -14.34 12.29 2.28
C LEU A 173 -15.29 13.45 2.69
N GLU A 174 -16.31 13.16 3.49
CA GLU A 174 -17.26 14.17 3.97
C GLU A 174 -16.63 15.19 4.90
N GLU A 175 -15.60 14.83 5.64
CA GLU A 175 -14.85 15.78 6.47
C GLU A 175 -14.13 16.81 5.60
N VAL A 176 -13.52 16.37 4.48
CA VAL A 176 -12.91 17.28 3.49
C VAL A 176 -13.95 18.25 2.92
N GLY A 177 -15.16 17.73 2.60
CA GLY A 177 -16.29 18.53 2.16
C GLY A 177 -16.74 19.55 3.19
N ALA A 178 -16.85 19.16 4.46
CA ALA A 178 -17.22 20.04 5.57
C ALA A 178 -16.19 21.17 5.82
N LEU A 179 -14.91 20.88 5.58
CA LEU A 179 -13.83 21.87 5.62
C LEU A 179 -13.77 22.77 4.39
N GLY A 180 -14.56 22.48 3.34
CA GLY A 180 -14.56 23.21 2.07
C GLY A 180 -13.28 23.03 1.24
N LEU A 181 -12.48 22.03 1.56
CA LEU A 181 -11.20 21.76 0.89
C LEU A 181 -11.42 21.09 -0.46
N ARG A 182 -10.57 21.48 -1.43
CA ARG A 182 -10.53 20.90 -2.78
C ARG A 182 -9.11 20.45 -3.11
N THR A 183 -8.96 19.54 -4.03
CA THR A 183 -7.63 19.15 -4.51
C THR A 183 -6.83 20.37 -4.96
N GLY A 184 -5.66 20.55 -4.38
CA GLY A 184 -4.74 21.66 -4.63
C GLY A 184 -4.80 22.78 -3.60
N ASP A 185 -5.81 22.84 -2.76
CA ASP A 185 -5.90 23.85 -1.71
C ASP A 185 -4.79 23.66 -0.67
N PRO A 186 -4.16 24.73 -0.20
CA PRO A 186 -3.19 24.64 0.89
C PRO A 186 -3.84 24.08 2.16
N LEU A 187 -3.22 23.11 2.81
CA LEU A 187 -3.69 22.56 4.10
C LEU A 187 -3.28 23.43 5.28
N VAL A 188 -2.27 24.28 5.10
CA VAL A 188 -1.78 25.20 6.14
C VAL A 188 -1.68 26.59 5.53
N PRO A 189 -2.30 27.60 6.14
CA PRO A 189 -2.21 28.98 5.66
C PRO A 189 -0.74 29.44 5.55
N GLY A 190 -0.40 30.02 4.41
CA GLY A 190 0.97 30.48 4.13
C GLY A 190 1.99 29.42 3.78
N GLN A 191 1.62 28.12 3.77
CA GLN A 191 2.51 27.01 3.39
C GLN A 191 1.99 26.32 2.10
N PRO A 192 2.47 26.75 0.92
CA PRO A 192 1.95 26.25 -0.36
C PRO A 192 2.49 24.86 -0.76
N LEU A 193 3.46 24.34 -0.02
CA LEU A 193 4.07 23.05 -0.36
C LEU A 193 3.21 21.86 0.05
N VAL A 194 2.34 22.01 1.06
CA VAL A 194 1.47 20.95 1.55
C VAL A 194 0.02 21.28 1.18
N THR A 195 -0.52 20.48 0.26
CA THR A 195 -1.84 20.73 -0.32
C THR A 195 -2.74 19.52 -0.20
N MET A 196 -4.06 19.77 -0.24
CA MET A 196 -5.06 18.70 -0.38
C MET A 196 -4.79 17.90 -1.65
N GLY A 197 -4.69 16.61 -1.52
CA GLY A 197 -4.49 15.64 -2.58
C GLY A 197 -5.81 15.07 -3.11
N PRO A 198 -5.75 13.90 -3.78
CA PRO A 198 -6.92 13.23 -4.30
C PRO A 198 -7.60 12.34 -3.25
N LEU A 199 -8.84 11.93 -3.56
CA LEU A 199 -9.47 10.75 -2.98
C LEU A 199 -8.68 9.51 -3.42
N LYS A 200 -8.20 8.70 -2.48
CA LYS A 200 -7.55 7.43 -2.77
C LYS A 200 -8.57 6.29 -2.65
N ILE A 201 -8.60 5.44 -3.67
CA ILE A 201 -9.39 4.19 -3.67
C ILE A 201 -8.47 3.04 -4.10
N ILE A 202 -8.70 1.87 -3.52
CA ILE A 202 -8.03 0.61 -3.87
C ILE A 202 -9.09 -0.29 -4.50
N SER A 203 -9.13 -0.37 -5.84
CA SER A 203 -10.22 -1.04 -6.56
C SER A 203 -10.05 -2.56 -6.66
N ASP A 204 -8.82 -3.05 -6.60
CA ASP A 204 -8.47 -4.47 -6.55
C ASP A 204 -7.24 -4.72 -5.68
N GLY A 205 -6.80 -5.97 -5.62
CA GLY A 205 -5.61 -6.33 -4.86
C GLY A 205 -4.31 -6.25 -5.66
N SER A 206 -3.34 -7.14 -5.37
CA SER A 206 -2.02 -7.14 -6.00
C SER A 206 -1.69 -8.45 -6.72
N LEU A 207 -0.65 -8.41 -7.58
CA LEU A 207 -0.14 -9.59 -8.24
C LEU A 207 0.49 -10.58 -7.24
N ASN A 208 1.21 -10.10 -6.24
CA ASN A 208 1.90 -10.94 -5.27
C ASN A 208 0.95 -11.77 -4.39
N THR A 209 -0.26 -11.30 -4.19
CA THR A 209 -1.29 -12.02 -3.43
C THR A 209 -2.28 -12.77 -4.32
N LEU A 210 -2.14 -12.66 -5.65
CA LEU A 210 -3.05 -13.22 -6.66
C LEU A 210 -4.49 -12.69 -6.53
N THR A 211 -4.62 -11.47 -6.05
CA THR A 211 -5.89 -10.79 -5.82
C THR A 211 -6.16 -9.65 -6.81
N ALA A 212 -5.16 -9.26 -7.63
CA ALA A 212 -5.39 -8.34 -8.74
C ALA A 212 -6.47 -8.90 -9.67
N TRP A 213 -7.51 -8.11 -9.95
CA TRP A 213 -8.68 -8.57 -10.69
C TRP A 213 -8.41 -8.57 -12.20
N CYS A 214 -8.30 -9.78 -12.76
CA CYS A 214 -7.98 -10.03 -14.17
C CYS A 214 -9.19 -10.52 -14.96
N CYS A 215 -9.19 -10.27 -16.28
CA CYS A 215 -10.20 -10.80 -17.19
C CYS A 215 -10.07 -12.31 -17.37
N GLU A 216 -8.87 -12.85 -17.25
CA GLU A 216 -8.55 -14.26 -17.37
C GLU A 216 -7.91 -14.79 -16.09
N PRO A 217 -8.10 -16.08 -15.76
CA PRO A 217 -7.49 -16.66 -14.58
C PRO A 217 -5.96 -16.54 -14.56
N TYR A 218 -5.40 -16.53 -13.36
CA TYR A 218 -3.96 -16.67 -13.17
C TYR A 218 -3.49 -18.03 -13.72
N LEU A 219 -2.28 -18.04 -14.25
CA LEU A 219 -1.65 -19.27 -14.74
C LEU A 219 -1.00 -20.01 -13.57
N GLY A 220 -0.95 -21.34 -13.63
CA GLY A 220 -0.24 -22.16 -12.65
C GLY A 220 -0.95 -23.49 -12.39
N GLU A 221 -0.21 -24.59 -12.57
CA GLU A 221 -0.72 -25.96 -12.31
C GLU A 221 -0.94 -26.23 -10.80
N ASP A 222 -0.28 -25.45 -9.95
CA ASP A 222 -0.33 -25.58 -8.48
C ASP A 222 -1.48 -24.78 -7.84
N LEU A 223 -2.23 -23.99 -8.63
CA LEU A 223 -3.38 -23.25 -8.12
C LEU A 223 -4.56 -24.21 -7.94
N LEU A 224 -5.01 -24.37 -6.70
CA LEU A 224 -6.17 -25.21 -6.36
C LEU A 224 -7.49 -24.66 -6.93
N ASP A 225 -7.50 -23.36 -7.29
CA ASP A 225 -8.62 -22.64 -7.91
C ASP A 225 -8.15 -21.82 -9.12
N THR A 226 -8.93 -21.80 -10.18
CA THR A 226 -8.73 -20.92 -11.34
C THR A 226 -9.21 -19.51 -11.02
N SER A 227 -8.59 -18.86 -10.03
CA SER A 227 -8.93 -17.50 -9.61
C SER A 227 -8.46 -16.47 -10.64
N SER A 228 -9.29 -15.46 -10.85
CA SER A 228 -8.94 -14.24 -11.61
C SER A 228 -8.71 -13.04 -10.70
N GLY A 229 -8.57 -13.24 -9.39
CA GLY A 229 -8.67 -12.16 -8.41
C GLY A 229 -10.12 -11.69 -8.25
N ALA A 230 -10.30 -10.55 -7.57
CA ALA A 230 -11.61 -9.97 -7.34
C ALA A 230 -11.52 -8.45 -7.18
N PRO A 231 -12.60 -7.70 -7.48
CA PRO A 231 -12.68 -6.30 -7.12
C PRO A 231 -12.83 -6.14 -5.60
N ASN A 232 -12.21 -5.12 -5.02
CA ASN A 232 -12.48 -4.67 -3.65
C ASN A 232 -13.77 -3.82 -3.59
N LEU A 233 -14.07 -3.13 -4.69
CA LEU A 233 -15.29 -2.34 -4.87
C LEU A 233 -15.85 -2.63 -6.26
N ASP A 234 -17.13 -2.90 -6.35
CA ASP A 234 -17.80 -3.02 -7.63
C ASP A 234 -18.12 -1.64 -8.25
N LEU A 235 -18.63 -1.64 -9.48
CA LEU A 235 -18.92 -0.41 -10.19
C LEU A 235 -20.05 0.39 -9.53
N GLU A 236 -21.02 -0.28 -8.92
CA GLU A 236 -22.18 0.33 -8.24
C GLU A 236 -21.72 1.07 -6.97
N GLU A 237 -20.66 0.61 -6.32
CA GLU A 237 -20.04 1.25 -5.16
C GLU A 237 -19.06 2.35 -5.59
N LEU A 238 -18.24 2.10 -6.61
CA LEU A 238 -17.16 2.98 -7.03
C LEU A 238 -17.68 4.30 -7.65
N VAL A 239 -18.71 4.23 -8.52
CA VAL A 239 -19.24 5.40 -9.24
C VAL A 239 -19.82 6.46 -8.29
N PRO A 240 -20.67 6.13 -7.29
CA PRO A 240 -21.17 7.11 -6.34
C PRO A 240 -20.08 7.82 -5.54
N ILE A 241 -19.08 7.08 -5.07
CA ILE A 241 -17.95 7.63 -4.31
C ILE A 241 -17.17 8.63 -5.17
N MET A 242 -16.86 8.27 -6.42
CA MET A 242 -16.15 9.13 -7.36
C MET A 242 -16.97 10.37 -7.75
N ALA A 243 -18.26 10.20 -7.99
CA ALA A 243 -19.16 11.33 -8.27
C ALA A 243 -19.28 12.28 -7.09
N ARG A 244 -19.32 11.76 -5.86
CA ARG A 244 -19.32 12.57 -4.64
C ARG A 244 -18.04 13.38 -4.48
N ALA A 245 -16.88 12.74 -4.66
CA ALA A 245 -15.59 13.44 -4.63
C ALA A 245 -15.54 14.58 -5.66
N ARG A 246 -16.00 14.31 -6.88
CA ARG A 246 -16.08 15.33 -7.93
C ARG A 246 -16.96 16.50 -7.51
N ALA A 247 -18.12 16.24 -6.92
CA ALA A 247 -19.02 17.30 -6.45
C ALA A 247 -18.39 18.19 -5.38
N LEU A 248 -17.49 17.62 -4.58
CA LEU A 248 -16.70 18.33 -3.58
C LEU A 248 -15.44 19.02 -4.17
N GLY A 249 -15.12 18.81 -5.44
CA GLY A 249 -13.93 19.36 -6.08
C GLY A 249 -12.64 18.57 -5.73
N VAL A 250 -12.79 17.34 -5.28
CA VAL A 250 -11.68 16.43 -4.97
C VAL A 250 -11.47 15.48 -6.16
N THR A 251 -10.26 15.46 -6.75
CA THR A 251 -9.89 14.51 -7.80
C THR A 251 -9.73 13.09 -7.26
N ALA A 252 -9.61 12.09 -8.12
CA ALA A 252 -9.44 10.70 -7.68
C ALA A 252 -8.06 10.13 -8.04
N ALA A 253 -7.58 9.20 -7.21
CA ALA A 253 -6.41 8.37 -7.45
C ALA A 253 -6.80 6.91 -7.17
N ILE A 254 -7.07 6.16 -8.23
CA ILE A 254 -7.63 4.81 -8.14
C ILE A 254 -6.53 3.79 -8.42
N HIS A 255 -6.25 2.92 -7.46
CA HIS A 255 -5.40 1.75 -7.65
C HIS A 255 -6.13 0.75 -8.55
N ALA A 256 -5.49 0.31 -9.62
CA ALA A 256 -5.95 -0.76 -10.49
C ALA A 256 -4.75 -1.51 -11.09
N ILE A 257 -4.63 -2.78 -10.78
CA ILE A 257 -3.52 -3.65 -11.20
C ILE A 257 -3.95 -4.62 -12.29
N GLY A 258 -5.00 -5.41 -12.08
CA GLY A 258 -5.51 -6.35 -13.06
C GLY A 258 -6.26 -5.66 -14.20
N ASP A 259 -6.28 -6.28 -15.39
CA ASP A 259 -6.89 -5.69 -16.58
C ASP A 259 -8.43 -5.58 -16.50
N ALA A 260 -9.09 -6.39 -15.68
CA ALA A 260 -10.50 -6.19 -15.38
C ALA A 260 -10.72 -4.98 -14.46
N ALA A 261 -9.88 -4.80 -13.43
CA ALA A 261 -9.91 -3.63 -12.56
C ALA A 261 -9.63 -2.32 -13.32
N VAL A 262 -8.64 -2.34 -14.24
CA VAL A 262 -8.36 -1.21 -15.15
C VAL A 262 -9.58 -0.84 -15.95
N ALA A 263 -10.25 -1.82 -16.58
CA ALA A 263 -11.46 -1.58 -17.39
C ALA A 263 -12.61 -1.01 -16.55
N ALA A 264 -12.91 -1.62 -15.40
CA ALA A 264 -13.96 -1.16 -14.49
C ALA A 264 -13.67 0.24 -13.93
N THR A 265 -12.41 0.53 -13.61
CA THR A 265 -11.98 1.87 -13.19
C THR A 265 -12.22 2.92 -14.29
N LEU A 266 -11.95 2.58 -15.55
CA LEU A 266 -12.25 3.48 -16.67
C LEU A 266 -13.76 3.67 -16.87
N ASP A 267 -14.57 2.62 -16.68
CA ASP A 267 -16.03 2.73 -16.68
C ASP A 267 -16.50 3.69 -15.58
N ALA A 268 -15.92 3.59 -14.38
CA ALA A 268 -16.23 4.48 -13.26
C ALA A 268 -15.82 5.95 -13.53
N PHE A 269 -14.65 6.19 -14.13
CA PHE A 269 -14.26 7.54 -14.56
C PHE A 269 -15.23 8.12 -15.59
N GLU A 270 -15.67 7.30 -16.56
CA GLU A 270 -16.61 7.72 -17.59
C GLU A 270 -18.00 8.04 -16.99
N ALA A 271 -18.54 7.15 -16.17
CA ALA A 271 -19.85 7.28 -15.55
C ALA A 271 -19.92 8.45 -14.54
N SER A 272 -18.92 8.61 -13.70
CA SER A 272 -18.86 9.70 -12.71
C SER A 272 -18.44 11.05 -13.31
N GLY A 273 -17.82 11.04 -14.48
CA GLY A 273 -17.17 12.22 -15.08
C GLY A 273 -16.01 12.76 -14.24
N GLN A 274 -15.44 11.94 -13.35
CA GLN A 274 -14.32 12.30 -12.49
C GLN A 274 -13.04 12.46 -13.31
N ILE A 275 -12.07 13.18 -12.76
CA ILE A 275 -10.71 13.33 -13.30
C ILE A 275 -9.69 12.87 -12.27
N GLY A 276 -8.54 12.36 -12.73
CA GLY A 276 -7.50 11.93 -11.79
C GLY A 276 -6.47 11.00 -12.37
N THR A 277 -6.00 10.10 -11.54
CA THR A 277 -4.96 9.14 -11.90
C THR A 277 -5.43 7.71 -11.63
N MET A 278 -4.91 6.79 -12.44
CA MET A 278 -4.92 5.37 -12.18
C MET A 278 -3.54 5.00 -11.64
N GLU A 279 -3.49 4.59 -10.39
CA GLU A 279 -2.25 4.17 -9.74
C GLU A 279 -1.93 2.73 -10.15
N HIS A 280 -0.66 2.45 -10.38
CA HIS A 280 -0.10 1.24 -10.92
C HIS A 280 -0.40 1.07 -12.41
N ALA A 281 -1.66 0.91 -12.82
CA ALA A 281 -2.03 0.63 -14.21
C ALA A 281 -1.13 -0.48 -14.77
N GLN A 282 -1.00 -1.59 -14.01
CA GLN A 282 0.08 -2.54 -14.23
C GLN A 282 -0.23 -3.48 -15.39
N LEU A 283 -1.41 -4.06 -15.48
CA LEU A 283 -1.83 -4.89 -16.60
C LEU A 283 -2.92 -4.16 -17.41
N VAL A 284 -2.52 -3.45 -18.48
CA VAL A 284 -3.42 -2.62 -19.27
C VAL A 284 -3.64 -3.23 -20.67
N ARG A 285 -4.89 -3.46 -21.05
CA ARG A 285 -5.19 -3.89 -22.43
C ARG A 285 -4.92 -2.76 -23.42
N TRP A 286 -4.35 -3.07 -24.54
CA TRP A 286 -4.11 -2.10 -25.62
C TRP A 286 -5.37 -1.33 -26.03
N SER A 287 -6.55 -1.97 -25.95
CA SER A 287 -7.85 -1.34 -26.22
C SER A 287 -8.26 -0.28 -25.21
N ASP A 288 -7.71 -0.29 -23.99
CA ASP A 288 -8.04 0.67 -22.94
C ASP A 288 -7.18 1.94 -22.98
N LEU A 289 -6.02 1.92 -23.64
CA LEU A 289 -5.16 3.11 -23.79
C LEU A 289 -5.86 4.31 -24.46
N PRO A 290 -6.61 4.14 -25.56
CA PRO A 290 -7.39 5.25 -26.13
C PRO A 290 -8.48 5.77 -25.19
N ARG A 291 -9.05 4.91 -24.34
CA ARG A 291 -10.02 5.32 -23.33
C ARG A 291 -9.37 6.17 -22.25
N MET A 292 -8.22 5.75 -21.71
CA MET A 292 -7.45 6.55 -20.76
C MET A 292 -7.17 7.95 -21.30
N ALA A 293 -6.71 8.04 -22.55
CA ALA A 293 -6.43 9.32 -23.21
C ALA A 293 -7.69 10.18 -23.36
N ARG A 294 -8.81 9.63 -23.83
CA ARG A 294 -10.09 10.33 -23.98
C ARG A 294 -10.63 10.86 -22.65
N LEU A 295 -10.55 10.04 -21.61
CA LEU A 295 -11.00 10.37 -20.26
C LEU A 295 -10.00 11.25 -19.49
N ARG A 296 -8.81 11.50 -20.04
CA ARG A 296 -7.72 12.24 -19.40
C ARG A 296 -7.29 11.63 -18.05
N VAL A 297 -7.36 10.30 -17.97
CA VAL A 297 -6.85 9.55 -16.82
C VAL A 297 -5.35 9.36 -16.99
N ASN A 298 -4.55 9.89 -16.06
CA ASN A 298 -3.10 9.72 -16.11
C ASN A 298 -2.70 8.41 -15.46
N ALA A 299 -1.87 7.60 -16.12
CA ALA A 299 -1.23 6.45 -15.49
C ALA A 299 -0.14 6.94 -14.51
N SER A 300 -0.20 6.47 -13.28
CA SER A 300 0.81 6.71 -12.24
C SER A 300 1.57 5.40 -12.00
N VAL A 301 2.55 5.15 -12.84
CA VAL A 301 3.32 3.90 -12.84
C VAL A 301 4.51 3.96 -11.88
N GLN A 302 4.86 2.81 -11.31
CA GLN A 302 6.01 2.64 -10.44
C GLN A 302 7.06 1.77 -11.17
N PRO A 303 8.18 2.33 -11.63
CA PRO A 303 9.21 1.55 -12.35
C PRO A 303 9.79 0.39 -11.52
N ALA A 304 9.65 0.44 -10.20
CA ALA A 304 10.05 -0.66 -9.32
C ALA A 304 9.32 -1.98 -9.63
N HIS A 305 8.05 -1.93 -10.07
CA HIS A 305 7.30 -3.13 -10.47
C HIS A 305 8.00 -3.94 -11.57
N VAL A 306 8.71 -3.27 -12.50
CA VAL A 306 9.47 -3.98 -13.55
C VAL A 306 10.59 -4.84 -12.96
N LEU A 307 11.20 -4.38 -11.86
CA LEU A 307 12.26 -5.13 -11.18
C LEU A 307 11.70 -6.14 -10.18
N ASP A 308 10.65 -5.73 -9.50
CA ASP A 308 10.10 -6.44 -8.35
C ASP A 308 9.15 -7.55 -8.76
N ASP A 309 8.37 -7.33 -9.81
CA ASP A 309 7.27 -8.21 -10.23
C ASP A 309 7.55 -8.95 -11.55
N ARG A 310 8.72 -8.75 -12.18
CA ARG A 310 9.04 -9.34 -13.49
C ARG A 310 8.82 -10.85 -13.54
N ASP A 311 9.42 -11.57 -12.61
CA ASP A 311 9.39 -13.03 -12.61
C ASP A 311 8.02 -13.56 -12.12
N VAL A 312 7.39 -12.84 -11.19
CA VAL A 312 6.04 -13.13 -10.70
C VAL A 312 5.00 -12.91 -11.80
N SER A 313 5.09 -11.80 -12.54
CA SER A 313 4.19 -11.51 -13.65
C SER A 313 4.33 -12.54 -14.76
N GLN A 314 5.55 -12.93 -15.13
CA GLN A 314 5.79 -13.98 -16.11
C GLN A 314 5.17 -15.32 -15.69
N ARG A 315 5.29 -15.66 -14.40
CA ARG A 315 4.74 -16.91 -13.84
C ARG A 315 3.21 -16.92 -13.88
N TRP A 316 2.57 -15.83 -13.45
CA TRP A 316 1.13 -15.81 -13.19
C TRP A 316 0.30 -15.21 -14.33
N TRP A 317 0.90 -14.37 -15.18
CA TRP A 317 0.25 -13.73 -16.33
C TRP A 317 0.76 -14.23 -17.68
N GLY A 318 1.93 -14.88 -17.74
CA GLY A 318 2.50 -15.43 -18.97
C GLY A 318 2.60 -14.38 -20.08
N ASP A 319 2.07 -14.70 -21.26
CA ASP A 319 2.12 -13.81 -22.43
C ASP A 319 1.36 -12.49 -22.25
N ARG A 320 0.50 -12.40 -21.23
CA ARG A 320 -0.16 -11.13 -20.87
C ARG A 320 0.83 -10.06 -20.39
N THR A 321 2.03 -10.45 -19.98
CA THR A 321 3.11 -9.54 -19.56
C THR A 321 3.58 -8.59 -20.67
N GLU A 322 3.29 -8.87 -21.94
CA GLU A 322 3.55 -7.93 -23.03
C GLU A 322 2.75 -6.62 -22.91
N ARG A 323 1.80 -6.57 -21.98
CA ARG A 323 0.92 -5.42 -21.71
C ARG A 323 1.29 -4.65 -20.42
N LEU A 324 2.42 -4.97 -19.82
CA LEU A 324 2.92 -4.29 -18.60
C LEU A 324 3.56 -2.94 -18.92
#